data_cfc52f1618bb09d152bbe5116ef26faa
#
_entry.id   cfc52f1618bb09d152bbe5116ef26faa
#
_cell.length_a   1.000
_cell.length_b   1.000
_cell.length_c   1.000
_cell.angle_alpha   90.00
_cell.angle_beta   90.00
_cell.angle_gamma   90.00
#
_symmetry.space_group_name_H-M   'P 1'
#
loop_
_entity.id
_entity.type
_entity.pdbx_description
1 polymer ?
#
loop_
_entity_poly.entity_id
_entity_poly.type
_entity_poly.pdbx_seq_one_letter_code
_entity_poly.pdbx_strand_id
1 'polypeptide(L)' 'GLSPLYVKENFKVIKQINALGITVLLVEQNARQTLAISHYGYVLSQGRVMAQGTAEALASNDDVRSAYFG' A
#
# COMPACT_ATOMS: atom_id res chain seq x y z
N GLY A 1 -17.68 0.98 2.89
CA GLY A 1 -16.52 1.27 2.08
C GLY A 1 -16.87 1.62 0.66
N LEU A 2 -15.86 1.98 -0.08
CA LEU A 2 -16.01 2.29 -1.48
C LEU A 2 -16.22 1.02 -2.29
N SER A 3 -16.91 1.14 -3.44
CA SER A 3 -17.07 0.00 -4.33
C SER A 3 -15.71 -0.43 -4.88
N PRO A 4 -15.52 -1.71 -5.20
CA PRO A 4 -14.25 -2.19 -5.76
C PRO A 4 -13.82 -1.44 -7.03
N LEU A 5 -14.76 -1.08 -7.87
CA LEU A 5 -14.47 -0.33 -9.09
C LEU A 5 -13.92 1.07 -8.75
N TYR A 6 -14.52 1.74 -7.77
CA TYR A 6 -14.10 3.08 -7.36
C TYR A 6 -12.69 3.05 -6.77
N VAL A 7 -12.40 2.05 -5.94
CA VAL A 7 -11.07 1.86 -5.36
C VAL A 7 -10.03 1.65 -6.46
N LYS A 8 -10.34 0.80 -7.44
CA LYS A 8 -9.46 0.52 -8.57
C LYS A 8 -9.15 1.78 -9.36
N GLU A 9 -10.15 2.62 -9.62
CA GLU A 9 -9.97 3.87 -10.34
C GLU A 9 -9.10 4.85 -9.55
N ASN A 10 -9.27 4.93 -8.24
CA ASN A 10 -8.43 5.77 -7.39
C ASN A 10 -6.97 5.35 -7.44
N PHE A 11 -6.69 4.07 -7.35
CA PHE A 11 -5.31 3.57 -7.44
C PHE A 11 -4.69 3.87 -8.80
N LYS A 12 -5.47 3.78 -9.86
CA LYS A 12 -5.02 4.11 -11.20
C LYS A 12 -4.62 5.58 -11.30
N VAL A 13 -5.44 6.49 -10.76
CA VAL A 13 -5.15 7.92 -10.74
C VAL A 13 -3.88 8.22 -9.95
N ILE A 14 -3.73 7.61 -8.77
CA ILE A 14 -2.54 7.77 -7.92
C ILE A 14 -1.29 7.36 -8.70
N LYS A 15 -1.35 6.24 -9.38
CA LYS A 15 -0.25 5.73 -10.18
C LYS A 15 0.13 6.70 -11.31
N GLN A 16 -0.87 7.28 -11.97
CA GLN A 16 -0.66 8.25 -13.02
C GLN A 16 -0.01 9.54 -12.50
N ILE A 17 -0.46 10.03 -11.35
CA ILE A 17 0.10 11.23 -10.72
C ILE A 17 1.58 10.98 -10.37
N ASN A 18 1.87 9.85 -9.80
CA ASN A 18 3.25 9.51 -9.45
C ASN A 18 4.15 9.39 -10.67
N ALA A 19 3.61 8.86 -11.77
CA ALA A 19 4.36 8.73 -13.02
C ALA A 19 4.77 10.09 -13.60
N LEU A 20 4.08 11.17 -13.22
CA LEU A 20 4.44 12.53 -13.61
C LEU A 20 5.57 13.11 -12.75
N GLY A 21 6.15 12.33 -11.84
CA GLY A 21 7.23 12.77 -10.96
C GLY A 21 6.76 13.35 -9.62
N ILE A 22 5.47 13.22 -9.31
CA ILE A 22 4.91 13.73 -8.07
C ILE A 22 4.97 12.65 -7.00
N THR A 23 5.57 12.95 -5.87
CA THR A 23 5.59 12.04 -4.72
C THR A 23 4.22 11.97 -4.09
N VAL A 24 3.74 10.77 -3.81
CA VAL A 24 2.42 10.54 -3.22
C VAL A 24 2.57 9.79 -1.91
N LEU A 25 1.95 10.32 -0.86
CA LEU A 25 1.77 9.61 0.40
C LEU A 25 0.37 9.04 0.44
N LEU A 26 0.27 7.73 0.52
CA LEU A 26 -1.01 7.02 0.53
C LEU A 26 -1.18 6.29 1.85
N VAL A 27 -2.29 6.52 2.52
CA VAL A 27 -2.68 5.79 3.73
C VAL A 27 -3.90 4.95 3.38
N GLU A 28 -3.76 3.63 3.50
CA GLU A 28 -4.80 2.71 3.03
C GLU A 28 -4.78 1.43 3.86
N GLN A 29 -5.93 0.82 4.02
CA GLN A 29 -6.09 -0.42 4.76
C GLN A 29 -5.79 -1.66 3.92
N ASN A 30 -6.03 -1.60 2.61
CA ASN A 30 -5.79 -2.71 1.70
C ASN A 30 -4.31 -2.79 1.35
N ALA A 31 -3.58 -3.59 2.14
CA ALA A 31 -2.13 -3.68 2.00
C ALA A 31 -1.70 -4.26 0.65
N ARG A 32 -2.41 -5.27 0.17
CA ARG A 32 -2.04 -5.94 -1.09
C ARG A 32 -2.07 -4.99 -2.27
N GLN A 33 -3.18 -4.26 -2.45
CA GLN A 33 -3.32 -3.31 -3.56
C GLN A 33 -2.38 -2.13 -3.39
N THR A 34 -2.22 -1.65 -2.17
CA THR A 34 -1.35 -0.51 -1.88
C THR A 34 0.11 -0.84 -2.17
N LEU A 35 0.59 -2.00 -1.75
CA LEU A 35 1.97 -2.41 -2.01
C LEU A 35 2.22 -2.64 -3.50
N ALA A 36 1.20 -3.05 -4.25
CA ALA A 36 1.34 -3.27 -5.68
C ALA A 36 1.70 -2.01 -6.46
N ILE A 37 1.36 -0.82 -5.94
CA ILE A 37 1.65 0.46 -6.60
C ILE A 37 2.65 1.31 -5.83
N SER A 38 3.17 0.81 -4.69
CA SER A 38 4.07 1.58 -3.83
C SER A 38 5.52 1.23 -4.11
N HIS A 39 6.41 2.17 -3.80
CA HIS A 39 7.86 1.93 -3.82
C HIS A 39 8.36 1.56 -2.43
N TYR A 40 7.78 2.17 -1.40
CA TYR A 40 8.19 1.99 -0.02
C TYR A 40 6.95 2.07 0.87
N GLY A 41 6.97 1.35 1.98
CA GLY A 41 5.83 1.34 2.89
C GLY A 41 6.19 1.27 4.35
N TYR A 42 5.24 1.71 5.16
CA TYR A 42 5.26 1.59 6.61
C TYR A 42 3.98 0.87 7.02
N VAL A 43 4.12 -0.22 7.73
CA VAL A 43 2.97 -0.97 8.25
C VAL A 43 2.75 -0.55 9.69
N LEU A 44 1.58 0.03 9.95
CA LEU A 44 1.24 0.53 11.28
C LEU A 44 0.27 -0.42 11.97
N SER A 45 0.50 -0.66 13.25
CA SER A 45 -0.41 -1.43 14.09
C SER A 45 -0.41 -0.83 15.48
N GLN A 46 -1.58 -0.49 15.98
CA GLN A 46 -1.76 0.06 17.33
C GLN A 46 -0.87 1.28 17.60
N GLY A 47 -0.78 2.17 16.62
CA GLY A 47 0.00 3.41 16.74
C GLY A 47 1.50 3.22 16.63
N ARG A 48 1.97 2.05 16.22
CA ARG A 48 3.40 1.76 16.09
C ARG A 48 3.73 1.28 14.68
N VAL A 49 4.96 1.54 14.25
CA VAL A 49 5.47 0.96 13.01
C VAL A 49 5.85 -0.49 13.28
N MET A 50 5.06 -1.41 12.72
CA MET A 50 5.30 -2.85 12.84
C MET A 50 6.39 -3.33 11.88
N ALA A 51 6.40 -2.76 10.67
CA ALA A 51 7.37 -3.09 9.64
C ALA A 51 7.52 -1.92 8.68
N GLN A 52 8.67 -1.82 8.03
CA GLN A 52 8.91 -0.82 6.99
C GLN A 52 9.94 -1.35 6.01
N GLY A 53 9.88 -0.87 4.78
CA GLY A 53 10.83 -1.28 3.76
C GLY A 53 10.27 -1.05 2.37
N THR A 54 11.00 -1.58 1.38
CA THR A 54 10.52 -1.54 0.00
C THR A 54 9.22 -2.34 -0.11
N ALA A 55 8.42 -2.01 -1.12
CA ALA A 55 7.17 -2.73 -1.36
C ALA A 55 7.44 -4.24 -1.56
N GLU A 56 8.53 -4.59 -2.25
CA GLU A 56 8.92 -5.98 -2.47
C GLU A 56 9.24 -6.70 -1.16
N ALA A 57 10.01 -6.04 -0.29
CA ALA A 57 10.38 -6.61 0.99
C ALA A 57 9.17 -6.82 1.88
N LEU A 58 8.25 -5.86 1.91
CA LEU A 58 7.02 -5.98 2.69
C LEU A 58 6.10 -7.06 2.16
N ALA A 59 5.98 -7.18 0.84
CA ALA A 59 5.14 -8.19 0.22
C ALA A 59 5.66 -9.61 0.49
N SER A 60 6.96 -9.76 0.76
CA SER A 60 7.60 -11.04 1.09
C SER A 60 7.72 -11.28 2.58
N ASN A 61 7.37 -10.31 3.42
CA ASN A 61 7.48 -10.43 4.87
C ASN A 61 6.36 -11.32 5.41
N ASP A 62 6.70 -12.40 6.09
CA ASP A 62 5.73 -13.38 6.58
C ASP A 62 4.73 -12.77 7.57
N ASP A 63 5.20 -11.89 8.45
CA ASP A 63 4.34 -11.24 9.43
C ASP A 63 3.32 -10.32 8.76
N VAL A 64 3.75 -9.58 7.75
CA VAL A 64 2.87 -8.71 6.98
C VAL A 64 1.86 -9.53 6.19
N ARG A 65 2.28 -10.60 5.55
CA ARG A 65 1.39 -11.48 4.79
C ARG A 65 0.34 -12.12 5.69
N SER A 66 0.78 -12.61 6.85
CA SER A 66 -0.12 -13.22 7.84
C SER A 66 -1.18 -12.24 8.34
N ALA A 67 -0.78 -11.00 8.61
CA ALA A 67 -1.67 -10.02 9.22
C ALA A 67 -2.61 -9.36 8.21
N TYR A 68 -2.17 -9.14 6.97
CA TYR A 68 -2.88 -8.26 6.03
C TYR A 68 -3.23 -8.90 4.69
N PHE A 69 -2.59 -10.00 4.31
CA PHE A 69 -2.87 -10.64 3.04
C PHE A 69 -3.82 -11.84 3.19
N GLY A 70 -4.12 -12.15 4.41
CA GLY A 70 -5.05 -13.20 4.75
C GLY A 70 -4.61 -14.57 4.39
#